data_b36d43334579b293508d08dd56224e59
#
_entry.id   b36d43334579b293508d08dd56224e59
#
_cell.length_a   1.000
_cell.length_b   1.000
_cell.length_c   1.000
_cell.angle_alpha   90.00
_cell.angle_beta   90.00
_cell.angle_gamma   90.00
#
_symmetry.space_group_name_H-M   'P 1'
#
loop_
_entity.id
_entity.type
_entity.pdbx_description
1 polymer ?
#
loop_
_entity_poly.entity_id
_entity_poly.type
_entity_poly.pdbx_seq_one_letter_code
_entity_poly.pdbx_strand_id
1 'polypeptide(L)'
;MIAGLTIADLARPAEQRLARLYDVALVVGGSILIAVLAQIAVGYPVPITGQTFGVLLAGALLGSKRGVLCVLAYLAEGMMGLPVFSHGRAGLAMFFGPTAGYLVGFVPAAYIVGVLAERGWDRRPATTSLAMVLGSAGMYACALTWLFCLDNLLGKPLGGSVLAVGLYPFLVGDALKIVLATVLLPSGWKLVRHFRVDNPSDIC
;
A
#
# COMPACT_ATOMS: atom_id res chain seq x y z
N MET A 1 19.77 -0.72 -18.50
CA MET A 1 18.52 -0.89 -17.75
C MET A 1 18.80 -0.52 -16.30
N ILE A 2 18.09 0.43 -15.73
CA ILE A 2 18.24 0.88 -14.33
C ILE A 2 17.52 -0.17 -13.47
N ALA A 3 18.16 -1.31 -13.22
CA ALA A 3 17.63 -2.31 -12.30
C ALA A 3 17.88 -1.84 -10.86
N GLY A 4 16.90 -2.05 -9.98
CA GLY A 4 17.06 -1.75 -8.55
C GLY A 4 16.56 -0.37 -8.10
N LEU A 5 16.07 0.50 -8.99
CA LEU A 5 15.57 1.83 -8.64
C LEU A 5 14.06 1.92 -8.79
N THR A 6 13.43 2.58 -7.82
CA THR A 6 12.02 3.01 -7.86
C THR A 6 11.88 4.42 -8.44
N ILE A 7 10.65 4.86 -8.71
CA ILE A 7 10.39 6.24 -9.16
C ILE A 7 10.92 7.26 -8.13
N ALA A 8 10.78 6.98 -6.85
CA ALA A 8 11.27 7.85 -5.78
C ALA A 8 12.80 8.00 -5.77
N ASP A 9 13.54 6.96 -6.15
CA ASP A 9 15.01 7.01 -6.18
C ASP A 9 15.56 7.92 -7.28
N LEU A 10 14.76 8.21 -8.31
CA LEU A 10 15.20 9.04 -9.43
C LEU A 10 15.33 10.53 -9.07
N ALA A 11 14.56 10.99 -8.09
CA ALA A 11 14.59 12.37 -7.61
C ALA A 11 15.36 12.52 -6.28
N ARG A 12 16.02 11.45 -5.81
CA ARG A 12 16.71 11.46 -4.52
C ARG A 12 17.99 12.28 -4.60
N PRO A 13 18.16 13.29 -3.72
CA PRO A 13 19.38 14.10 -3.67
C PRO A 13 20.64 13.27 -3.37
N ALA A 14 21.78 13.68 -3.93
CA ALA A 14 23.08 13.03 -3.66
C ALA A 14 23.64 13.36 -2.27
N GLU A 15 23.35 14.56 -1.75
CA GLU A 15 23.78 14.98 -0.41
C GLU A 15 23.04 14.18 0.67
N GLN A 16 23.75 13.54 1.58
CA GLN A 16 23.19 12.64 2.59
C GLN A 16 22.12 13.28 3.50
N ARG A 17 22.31 14.55 3.87
CA ARG A 17 21.36 15.28 4.72
C ARG A 17 20.04 15.52 3.98
N LEU A 18 20.12 16.01 2.76
CA LEU A 18 18.96 16.24 1.91
C LEU A 18 18.27 14.93 1.52
N ALA A 19 19.04 13.86 1.27
CA ALA A 19 18.49 12.53 1.01
C ALA A 19 17.65 11.99 2.18
N ARG A 20 18.11 12.18 3.43
CA ARG A 20 17.34 11.78 4.63
C ARG A 20 16.06 12.60 4.77
N LEU A 21 16.14 13.92 4.59
CA LEU A 21 14.94 14.78 4.63
C LEU A 21 13.94 14.39 3.55
N TYR A 22 14.42 14.11 2.35
CA TYR A 22 13.60 13.61 1.24
C TYR A 22 12.93 12.28 1.59
N ASP A 23 13.68 11.29 2.13
CA ASP A 23 13.13 10.00 2.53
C ASP A 23 12.04 10.16 3.62
N VAL A 24 12.26 11.02 4.61
CA VAL A 24 11.26 11.34 5.65
C VAL A 24 10.02 12.01 5.05
N ALA A 25 10.21 12.99 4.15
CA ALA A 25 9.09 13.66 3.48
C ALA A 25 8.25 12.69 2.65
N LEU A 26 8.89 11.72 1.98
CA LEU A 26 8.17 10.66 1.24
C LEU A 26 7.40 9.72 2.17
N VAL A 27 7.97 9.35 3.31
CA VAL A 27 7.30 8.50 4.30
C VAL A 27 6.07 9.21 4.87
N VAL A 28 6.20 10.47 5.29
CA VAL A 28 5.08 11.27 5.80
C VAL A 28 4.04 11.55 4.71
N GLY A 29 4.48 11.94 3.51
CA GLY A 29 3.56 12.16 2.39
C GLY A 29 2.79 10.91 1.98
N GLY A 30 3.45 9.75 2.02
CA GLY A 30 2.81 8.47 1.75
C GLY A 30 1.84 8.03 2.85
N SER A 31 2.15 8.26 4.15
CA SER A 31 1.20 7.98 5.24
C SER A 31 -0.04 8.85 5.11
N ILE A 32 0.12 10.14 4.81
CA ILE A 32 -1.00 11.06 4.53
C ILE A 32 -1.83 10.58 3.33
N LEU A 33 -1.19 10.14 2.24
CA LEU A 33 -1.90 9.59 1.10
C LEU A 33 -2.76 8.39 1.47
N ILE A 34 -2.21 7.45 2.25
CA ILE A 34 -2.96 6.29 2.74
C ILE A 34 -4.13 6.76 3.62
N ALA A 35 -3.92 7.74 4.51
CA ALA A 35 -4.95 8.30 5.37
C ALA A 35 -6.09 8.96 4.59
N VAL A 36 -5.79 9.72 3.55
CA VAL A 36 -6.80 10.34 2.66
C VAL A 36 -7.60 9.28 1.92
N LEU A 37 -6.92 8.28 1.34
CA LEU A 37 -7.57 7.17 0.64
C LEU A 37 -8.39 6.27 1.60
N ALA A 38 -8.06 6.25 2.88
CA ALA A 38 -8.82 5.57 3.91
C ALA A 38 -10.23 6.15 4.11
N GLN A 39 -10.42 7.44 3.84
CA GLN A 39 -11.73 8.09 3.96
C GLN A 39 -12.68 7.68 2.85
N ILE A 40 -12.17 7.18 1.73
CA ILE A 40 -12.99 6.53 0.70
C ILE A 40 -13.32 5.12 1.19
N ALA A 41 -14.44 5.00 1.92
CA ALA A 41 -14.82 3.76 2.60
C ALA A 41 -16.31 3.49 2.46
N VAL A 42 -16.67 2.25 2.09
CA VAL A 42 -18.05 1.79 1.91
C VAL A 42 -18.23 0.42 2.57
N GLY A 43 -19.31 0.22 3.29
CA GLY A 43 -19.69 -1.06 3.89
C GLY A 43 -19.30 -1.23 5.36
N TYR A 44 -19.80 -2.32 5.96
CA TYR A 44 -19.61 -2.74 7.33
C TYR A 44 -19.79 -4.27 7.42
N PRO A 45 -19.12 -5.04 8.29
CA PRO A 45 -18.21 -4.63 9.39
C PRO A 45 -16.80 -4.34 8.92
N VAL A 46 -16.36 -4.89 7.78
CA VAL A 46 -15.06 -4.59 7.16
C VAL A 46 -15.32 -3.73 5.93
N PRO A 47 -14.99 -2.43 5.97
CA PRO A 47 -15.28 -1.54 4.85
C PRO A 47 -14.36 -1.80 3.65
N ILE A 48 -14.91 -1.69 2.44
CA ILE A 48 -14.15 -1.58 1.20
C ILE A 48 -13.56 -0.17 1.17
N THR A 49 -12.23 -0.05 1.14
CA THR A 49 -11.57 1.27 1.26
C THR A 49 -10.54 1.51 0.17
N GLY A 50 -10.18 2.77 -0.03
CA GLY A 50 -9.03 3.16 -0.83
C GLY A 50 -7.67 2.86 -0.18
N GLN A 51 -7.63 2.48 1.12
CA GLN A 51 -6.40 2.21 1.87
C GLN A 51 -5.48 1.21 1.17
N THR A 52 -6.03 0.07 0.74
CA THR A 52 -5.27 -0.99 0.08
C THR A 52 -4.57 -0.48 -1.19
N PHE A 53 -5.24 0.38 -1.96
CA PHE A 53 -4.62 1.01 -3.12
C PHE A 53 -3.47 1.92 -2.73
N GLY A 54 -3.64 2.76 -1.70
CA GLY A 54 -2.58 3.63 -1.17
C GLY A 54 -1.36 2.84 -0.67
N VAL A 55 -1.58 1.75 0.05
CA VAL A 55 -0.53 0.86 0.55
C VAL A 55 0.28 0.22 -0.59
N LEU A 56 -0.42 -0.34 -1.60
CA LEU A 56 0.22 -0.96 -2.75
C LEU A 56 0.99 0.07 -3.59
N LEU A 57 0.42 1.27 -3.79
CA LEU A 57 1.10 2.38 -4.46
C LEU A 57 2.33 2.85 -3.69
N ALA A 58 2.25 3.01 -2.37
CA ALA A 58 3.40 3.38 -1.54
C ALA A 58 4.54 2.37 -1.69
N GLY A 59 4.23 1.06 -1.66
CA GLY A 59 5.21 0.02 -1.95
C GLY A 59 5.83 0.16 -3.33
N ALA A 60 5.01 0.32 -4.38
CA ALA A 60 5.47 0.41 -5.76
C ALA A 60 6.33 1.65 -6.04
N LEU A 61 5.90 2.82 -5.54
CA LEU A 61 6.56 4.09 -5.83
C LEU A 61 7.81 4.34 -4.98
N LEU A 62 7.78 3.91 -3.71
CA LEU A 62 8.82 4.21 -2.72
C LEU A 62 9.79 3.05 -2.50
N GLY A 63 9.44 1.85 -2.94
CA GLY A 63 10.20 0.62 -2.70
C GLY A 63 9.89 -0.05 -1.37
N SER A 64 10.53 -1.17 -1.11
CA SER A 64 10.23 -2.04 0.03
C SER A 64 10.42 -1.35 1.38
N LYS A 65 11.56 -0.69 1.58
CA LYS A 65 11.91 -0.07 2.86
C LYS A 65 11.03 1.15 3.19
N ARG A 66 10.96 2.13 2.27
CA ARG A 66 10.18 3.35 2.49
C ARG A 66 8.68 3.07 2.48
N GLY A 67 8.21 2.15 1.61
CA GLY A 67 6.81 1.72 1.58
C GLY A 67 6.36 1.09 2.91
N VAL A 68 7.19 0.22 3.49
CA VAL A 68 6.93 -0.33 4.84
C VAL A 68 6.94 0.76 5.90
N LEU A 69 7.92 1.67 5.88
CA LEU A 69 7.97 2.79 6.84
C LEU A 69 6.75 3.70 6.72
N CYS A 70 6.26 3.95 5.49
CA CYS A 70 5.01 4.67 5.24
C CYS A 70 3.81 4.02 5.95
N VAL A 71 3.67 2.71 5.77
CA VAL A 71 2.59 1.93 6.40
C VAL A 71 2.73 1.95 7.92
N LEU A 72 3.93 1.76 8.45
CA LEU A 72 4.17 1.80 9.89
C LEU A 72 3.89 3.19 10.48
N ALA A 73 4.26 4.28 9.79
CA ALA A 73 3.92 5.63 10.18
C ALA A 73 2.39 5.82 10.22
N TYR A 74 1.68 5.44 9.16
CA TYR A 74 0.22 5.48 9.09
C TYR A 74 -0.45 4.71 10.25
N LEU A 75 0.03 3.49 10.55
CA LEU A 75 -0.50 2.70 11.66
C LEU A 75 -0.22 3.35 13.01
N ALA A 76 0.99 3.91 13.20
CA ALA A 76 1.36 4.62 14.42
C ALA A 76 0.51 5.89 14.63
N GLU A 77 0.28 6.69 13.57
CA GLU A 77 -0.60 7.85 13.57
C GLU A 77 -2.01 7.46 14.06
N GLY A 78 -2.58 6.38 13.50
CA GLY A 78 -3.89 5.89 13.89
C GLY A 78 -3.92 5.34 15.33
N MET A 79 -2.88 4.65 15.78
CA MET A 79 -2.76 4.17 17.17
C MET A 79 -2.66 5.31 18.17
N MET A 80 -2.00 6.40 17.81
CA MET A 80 -1.88 7.61 18.65
C MET A 80 -3.18 8.43 18.74
N GLY A 81 -4.23 8.02 18.04
CA GLY A 81 -5.54 8.66 18.10
C GLY A 81 -5.84 9.64 16.97
N LEU A 82 -4.98 9.76 15.95
CA LEU A 82 -5.30 10.54 14.76
C LEU A 82 -6.37 9.82 13.94
N PRO A 83 -7.39 10.52 13.40
CA PRO A 83 -8.54 9.94 12.70
C PRO A 83 -8.18 9.54 11.26
N VAL A 84 -7.13 8.72 11.12
CA VAL A 84 -6.55 8.31 9.82
C VAL A 84 -7.13 7.01 9.28
N PHE A 85 -7.79 6.20 10.10
CA PHE A 85 -8.42 4.95 9.65
C PHE A 85 -9.77 5.23 8.96
N SER A 86 -10.31 4.22 8.29
CA SER A 86 -11.58 4.32 7.56
C SER A 86 -12.71 4.91 8.42
N HIS A 87 -13.52 5.78 7.83
CA HIS A 87 -14.59 6.55 8.50
C HIS A 87 -14.08 7.45 9.65
N GLY A 88 -12.87 7.96 9.55
CA GLY A 88 -12.28 8.82 10.59
C GLY A 88 -11.99 8.11 11.93
N ARG A 89 -11.94 6.78 11.93
CA ARG A 89 -11.66 6.01 13.15
C ARG A 89 -10.18 6.12 13.54
N ALA A 90 -9.93 5.88 14.82
CA ALA A 90 -8.60 5.94 15.44
C ALA A 90 -8.51 5.04 16.66
N GLY A 91 -7.29 4.91 17.20
CA GLY A 91 -6.99 4.26 18.46
C GLY A 91 -6.66 2.78 18.35
N LEU A 92 -6.07 2.26 19.41
CA LEU A 92 -5.64 0.86 19.54
C LEU A 92 -6.80 -0.16 19.41
N ALA A 93 -8.04 0.25 19.72
CA ALA A 93 -9.21 -0.62 19.61
C ALA A 93 -9.40 -1.19 18.19
N MET A 94 -8.92 -0.50 17.15
CA MET A 94 -8.99 -0.95 15.76
C MET A 94 -8.18 -2.23 15.52
N PHE A 95 -7.16 -2.50 16.32
CA PHE A 95 -6.32 -3.69 16.23
C PHE A 95 -6.90 -4.93 16.94
N PHE A 96 -8.06 -4.78 17.59
CA PHE A 96 -8.81 -5.88 18.21
C PHE A 96 -10.15 -6.16 17.53
N GLY A 97 -10.45 -5.41 16.47
CA GLY A 97 -11.65 -5.55 15.66
C GLY A 97 -11.45 -6.41 14.39
N PRO A 98 -12.50 -6.59 13.58
CA PRO A 98 -12.44 -7.36 12.33
C PRO A 98 -11.43 -6.83 11.30
N THR A 99 -11.12 -5.54 11.34
CA THR A 99 -10.17 -4.89 10.40
C THR A 99 -8.72 -5.06 10.78
N ALA A 100 -8.41 -5.56 11.97
CA ALA A 100 -7.04 -5.62 12.49
C ALA A 100 -6.09 -6.44 11.60
N GLY A 101 -6.53 -7.59 11.12
CA GLY A 101 -5.72 -8.43 10.23
C GLY A 101 -5.36 -7.74 8.91
N TYR A 102 -6.22 -6.86 8.38
CA TYR A 102 -5.93 -6.05 7.19
C TYR A 102 -4.88 -4.99 7.51
N LEU A 103 -5.02 -4.28 8.65
CA LEU A 103 -4.06 -3.26 9.07
C LEU A 103 -2.66 -3.85 9.22
N VAL A 104 -2.55 -4.99 9.90
CA VAL A 104 -1.27 -5.71 10.01
C VAL A 104 -0.80 -6.21 8.64
N GLY A 105 -1.70 -6.71 7.81
CA GLY A 105 -1.44 -7.20 6.45
C GLY A 105 -0.95 -6.14 5.47
N PHE A 106 -1.16 -4.84 5.77
CA PHE A 106 -0.61 -3.76 4.94
C PHE A 106 0.92 -3.74 4.92
N VAL A 107 1.57 -4.17 6.00
CA VAL A 107 3.03 -4.21 6.09
C VAL A 107 3.62 -5.21 5.07
N PRO A 108 3.26 -6.51 5.08
CA PRO A 108 3.74 -7.44 4.07
C PRO A 108 3.28 -7.08 2.65
N ALA A 109 2.09 -6.48 2.47
CA ALA A 109 1.63 -6.03 1.16
C ALA A 109 2.56 -4.97 0.56
N ALA A 110 2.86 -3.91 1.31
CA ALA A 110 3.80 -2.86 0.88
C ALA A 110 5.20 -3.41 0.62
N TYR A 111 5.67 -4.35 1.46
CA TYR A 111 6.97 -4.98 1.29
C TYR A 111 7.06 -5.80 0.00
N ILE A 112 6.09 -6.69 -0.24
CA ILE A 112 6.06 -7.56 -1.42
C ILE A 112 6.04 -6.70 -2.69
N VAL A 113 5.12 -5.73 -2.78
CA VAL A 113 5.03 -4.86 -3.96
C VAL A 113 6.29 -4.02 -4.11
N GLY A 114 6.85 -3.51 -3.02
CA GLY A 114 8.09 -2.74 -3.04
C GLY A 114 9.27 -3.52 -3.59
N VAL A 115 9.47 -4.76 -3.11
CA VAL A 115 10.53 -5.65 -3.63
C VAL A 115 10.35 -5.97 -5.11
N LEU A 116 9.10 -6.17 -5.55
CA LEU A 116 8.81 -6.44 -6.96
C LEU A 116 9.01 -5.20 -7.83
N ALA A 117 8.65 -4.00 -7.35
CA ALA A 117 8.91 -2.73 -8.02
C ALA A 117 10.43 -2.46 -8.16
N GLU A 118 11.21 -2.69 -7.11
CA GLU A 118 12.68 -2.62 -7.16
C GLU A 118 13.27 -3.56 -8.22
N ARG A 119 12.60 -4.68 -8.52
CA ARG A 119 12.94 -5.59 -9.63
C ARG A 119 12.40 -5.13 -10.99
N GLY A 120 11.71 -3.99 -11.06
CA GLY A 120 11.18 -3.39 -12.28
C GLY A 120 9.83 -3.96 -12.75
N TRP A 121 9.07 -4.62 -11.86
CA TRP A 121 7.75 -5.16 -12.20
C TRP A 121 6.69 -4.07 -12.37
N ASP A 122 6.92 -2.89 -11.87
CA ASP A 122 6.07 -1.70 -12.00
C ASP A 122 6.17 -1.00 -13.37
N ARG A 123 7.01 -1.52 -14.27
CA ARG A 123 7.30 -0.89 -15.58
C ARG A 123 6.49 -1.43 -16.73
N ARG A 124 5.85 -2.58 -16.58
CA ARG A 124 5.04 -3.25 -17.60
C ARG A 124 3.67 -3.62 -17.02
N PRO A 125 2.57 -3.42 -17.76
CA PRO A 125 1.22 -3.69 -17.24
C PRO A 125 1.05 -5.10 -16.65
N ALA A 126 1.51 -6.14 -17.34
CA ALA A 126 1.35 -7.53 -16.90
C ALA A 126 2.10 -7.82 -15.58
N THR A 127 3.33 -7.34 -15.44
CA THR A 127 4.10 -7.54 -14.20
C THR A 127 3.59 -6.65 -13.07
N THR A 128 3.10 -5.44 -13.38
CA THR A 128 2.46 -4.56 -12.40
C THR A 128 1.22 -5.22 -11.82
N SER A 129 0.31 -5.73 -12.65
CA SER A 129 -0.89 -6.41 -12.16
C SER A 129 -0.56 -7.62 -11.29
N LEU A 130 0.43 -8.42 -11.67
CA LEU A 130 0.88 -9.57 -10.88
C LEU A 130 1.49 -9.13 -9.53
N ALA A 131 2.28 -8.06 -9.51
CA ALA A 131 2.82 -7.49 -8.27
C ALA A 131 1.70 -7.04 -7.31
N MET A 132 0.67 -6.36 -7.84
CA MET A 132 -0.49 -5.93 -7.06
C MET A 132 -1.27 -7.13 -6.50
N VAL A 133 -1.51 -8.17 -7.31
CA VAL A 133 -2.17 -9.41 -6.86
C VAL A 133 -1.38 -10.08 -5.74
N LEU A 134 -0.05 -10.21 -5.88
CA LEU A 134 0.80 -10.83 -4.85
C LEU A 134 0.82 -10.01 -3.54
N GLY A 135 0.87 -8.68 -3.64
CA GLY A 135 0.74 -7.80 -2.47
C GLY A 135 -0.61 -7.95 -1.77
N SER A 136 -1.70 -7.96 -2.54
CA SER A 136 -3.05 -8.20 -2.01
C SER A 136 -3.18 -9.57 -1.37
N ALA A 137 -2.60 -10.62 -1.97
CA ALA A 137 -2.59 -11.97 -1.40
C ALA A 137 -1.87 -12.02 -0.05
N GLY A 138 -0.72 -11.32 0.09
CA GLY A 138 -0.02 -11.18 1.37
C GLY A 138 -0.87 -10.49 2.44
N MET A 139 -1.60 -9.44 2.07
CA MET A 139 -2.55 -8.79 2.98
C MET A 139 -3.69 -9.73 3.39
N TYR A 140 -4.33 -10.41 2.41
CA TYR A 140 -5.43 -11.32 2.70
C TYR A 140 -5.01 -12.52 3.54
N ALA A 141 -3.79 -13.02 3.41
CA ALA A 141 -3.27 -14.07 4.28
C ALA A 141 -3.34 -13.65 5.76
N CYS A 142 -2.91 -12.43 6.09
CA CYS A 142 -3.03 -11.89 7.45
C CYS A 142 -4.49 -11.65 7.86
N ALA A 143 -5.28 -11.05 6.96
CA ALA A 143 -6.66 -10.67 7.23
C ALA A 143 -7.57 -11.88 7.48
N LEU A 144 -7.50 -12.89 6.63
CA LEU A 144 -8.33 -14.11 6.76
C LEU A 144 -7.91 -14.94 7.96
N THR A 145 -6.61 -15.05 8.25
CA THR A 145 -6.11 -15.71 9.46
C THR A 145 -6.65 -15.01 10.71
N TRP A 146 -6.61 -13.68 10.75
CA TRP A 146 -7.16 -12.92 11.87
C TRP A 146 -8.67 -13.10 12.03
N LEU A 147 -9.43 -13.01 10.94
CA LEU A 147 -10.88 -13.24 10.96
C LEU A 147 -11.22 -14.66 11.41
N PHE A 148 -10.46 -15.65 10.96
CA PHE A 148 -10.62 -17.04 11.43
C PHE A 148 -10.38 -17.15 12.94
N CYS A 149 -9.34 -16.52 13.47
CA CYS A 149 -9.07 -16.47 14.91
C CYS A 149 -10.18 -15.76 15.69
N LEU A 150 -10.71 -14.64 15.17
CA LEU A 150 -11.82 -13.94 15.80
C LEU A 150 -13.07 -14.79 15.91
N ASP A 151 -13.44 -15.48 14.83
CA ASP A 151 -14.66 -16.27 14.73
C ASP A 151 -14.57 -17.55 15.61
N ASN A 152 -13.47 -18.30 15.47
CA ASN A 152 -13.37 -19.64 16.04
C ASN A 152 -12.69 -19.69 17.42
N LEU A 153 -11.74 -18.80 17.71
CA LEU A 153 -10.96 -18.83 18.94
C LEU A 153 -11.41 -17.79 19.96
N LEU A 154 -11.85 -16.61 19.52
CA LEU A 154 -12.26 -15.51 20.37
C LEU A 154 -13.78 -15.42 20.56
N GLY A 155 -14.54 -16.33 19.95
CA GLY A 155 -16.00 -16.40 20.08
C GLY A 155 -16.74 -15.14 19.62
N LYS A 156 -16.19 -14.42 18.62
CA LYS A 156 -16.81 -13.21 18.03
C LYS A 156 -17.36 -13.56 16.65
N PRO A 157 -18.62 -14.04 16.55
CA PRO A 157 -19.16 -14.54 15.29
C PRO A 157 -19.20 -13.44 14.21
N LEU A 158 -18.76 -13.76 13.03
CA LEU A 158 -18.70 -12.84 11.88
C LEU A 158 -20.05 -12.69 11.15
N GLY A 159 -21.02 -13.55 11.46
CA GLY A 159 -22.33 -13.57 10.77
C GLY A 159 -22.31 -14.21 9.38
N GLY A 160 -21.19 -14.89 9.02
CA GLY A 160 -21.03 -15.58 7.75
C GLY A 160 -19.67 -16.27 7.68
N SER A 161 -19.37 -16.99 6.59
CA SER A 161 -18.05 -17.60 6.45
C SER A 161 -16.94 -16.53 6.35
N VAL A 162 -15.75 -16.87 6.83
CA VAL A 162 -14.57 -15.98 6.79
C VAL A 162 -14.32 -15.42 5.37
N LEU A 163 -14.49 -16.23 4.34
CA LEU A 163 -14.32 -15.82 2.95
C LEU A 163 -15.44 -14.88 2.47
N ALA A 164 -16.70 -15.15 2.90
CA ALA A 164 -17.84 -14.32 2.52
C ALA A 164 -17.77 -12.91 3.12
N VAL A 165 -17.21 -12.78 4.32
CA VAL A 165 -17.07 -11.49 5.01
C VAL A 165 -15.74 -10.83 4.68
N GLY A 166 -14.66 -11.60 4.55
CA GLY A 166 -13.29 -11.09 4.49
C GLY A 166 -12.64 -11.06 3.10
N LEU A 167 -13.26 -11.64 2.06
CA LEU A 167 -12.64 -11.69 0.73
C LEU A 167 -13.61 -11.27 -0.38
N TYR A 168 -14.75 -11.97 -0.54
CA TYR A 168 -15.61 -11.82 -1.71
C TYR A 168 -16.09 -10.38 -1.97
N PRO A 169 -16.49 -9.58 -0.96
CA PRO A 169 -16.95 -8.21 -1.18
C PRO A 169 -15.86 -7.29 -1.75
N PHE A 170 -14.59 -7.61 -1.52
CA PHE A 170 -13.46 -6.76 -1.88
C PHE A 170 -12.95 -7.02 -3.30
N LEU A 171 -13.19 -8.23 -3.86
CA LEU A 171 -12.60 -8.65 -5.14
C LEU A 171 -12.88 -7.69 -6.29
N VAL A 172 -14.10 -7.15 -6.38
CA VAL A 172 -14.48 -6.20 -7.44
C VAL A 172 -13.74 -4.87 -7.26
N GLY A 173 -13.69 -4.36 -6.02
CA GLY A 173 -12.93 -3.14 -5.71
C GLY A 173 -11.44 -3.29 -5.95
N ASP A 174 -10.88 -4.44 -5.60
CA ASP A 174 -9.45 -4.71 -5.79
C ASP A 174 -9.11 -4.89 -7.28
N ALA A 175 -9.97 -5.52 -8.06
CA ALA A 175 -9.79 -5.59 -9.52
C ALA A 175 -9.69 -4.18 -10.13
N LEU A 176 -10.56 -3.24 -9.73
CA LEU A 176 -10.50 -1.85 -10.17
C LEU A 176 -9.19 -1.17 -9.75
N LYS A 177 -8.74 -1.35 -8.51
CA LYS A 177 -7.47 -0.80 -8.01
C LYS A 177 -6.27 -1.35 -8.76
N ILE A 178 -6.27 -2.65 -9.07
CA ILE A 178 -5.21 -3.29 -9.86
C ILE A 178 -5.18 -2.70 -11.27
N VAL A 179 -6.33 -2.52 -11.91
CA VAL A 179 -6.41 -1.87 -13.25
C VAL A 179 -5.85 -0.45 -13.19
N LEU A 180 -6.25 0.34 -12.19
CA LEU A 180 -5.73 1.70 -12.00
C LEU A 180 -4.21 1.72 -11.81
N ALA A 181 -3.66 0.86 -10.95
CA ALA A 181 -2.22 0.75 -10.74
C ALA A 181 -1.49 0.32 -12.02
N THR A 182 -2.08 -0.60 -12.77
CA THR A 182 -1.54 -1.13 -14.05
C THR A 182 -1.45 -0.05 -15.14
N VAL A 183 -2.32 0.94 -15.10
CA VAL A 183 -2.26 2.11 -16.00
C VAL A 183 -1.30 3.18 -15.46
N LEU A 184 -1.42 3.52 -14.17
CA LEU A 184 -0.70 4.64 -13.58
C LEU A 184 0.82 4.40 -13.48
N LEU A 185 1.26 3.23 -13.00
CA LEU A 185 2.69 2.98 -12.75
C LEU A 185 3.52 2.93 -14.03
N PRO A 186 3.17 2.13 -15.05
CA PRO A 186 3.92 2.14 -16.31
C PRO A 186 3.86 3.48 -17.05
N SER A 187 2.74 4.23 -16.92
CA SER A 187 2.62 5.57 -17.50
C SER A 187 3.54 6.57 -16.79
N GLY A 188 3.65 6.49 -15.46
CA GLY A 188 4.61 7.27 -14.68
C GLY A 188 6.06 7.02 -15.15
N TRP A 189 6.42 5.75 -15.38
CA TRP A 189 7.73 5.40 -15.91
C TRP A 189 7.98 5.92 -17.34
N LYS A 190 6.96 5.93 -18.21
CA LYS A 190 7.06 6.52 -19.57
C LYS A 190 7.31 8.01 -19.47
N LEU A 191 6.59 8.73 -18.61
CA LEU A 191 6.73 10.17 -18.40
C LEU A 191 8.12 10.53 -17.89
N VAL A 192 8.62 9.81 -16.87
CA VAL A 192 9.98 10.00 -16.34
C VAL A 192 11.06 9.81 -17.41
N ARG A 193 10.89 8.81 -18.27
CA ARG A 193 11.85 8.59 -19.38
C ARG A 193 11.82 9.71 -20.38
N HIS A 194 10.66 10.27 -20.73
CA HIS A 194 10.53 11.37 -21.66
C HIS A 194 11.30 12.62 -21.17
N PHE A 195 11.08 13.01 -19.92
CA PHE A 195 11.79 14.16 -19.31
C PHE A 195 13.30 13.96 -19.19
N ARG A 196 13.81 12.74 -19.06
CA ARG A 196 15.26 12.47 -19.01
C ARG A 196 15.91 12.50 -20.39
N VAL A 197 15.19 12.15 -21.46
CA VAL A 197 15.72 12.21 -22.83
C VAL A 197 15.86 13.66 -23.30
N ASP A 198 14.96 14.54 -22.85
CA ASP A 198 14.93 15.94 -23.23
C ASP A 198 15.94 16.83 -22.46
N ASN A 199 16.62 16.29 -21.46
CA ASN A 199 17.65 17.00 -20.69
C ASN A 199 18.99 16.25 -20.69
N PRO A 200 19.81 16.35 -21.77
CA PRO A 200 21.08 15.61 -21.90
C PRO A 200 22.18 16.04 -20.94
N SER A 201 21.99 17.11 -20.17
CA SER A 201 23.00 17.66 -19.25
C SER A 201 23.28 16.82 -18.00
N ASP A 202 22.48 15.79 -17.72
CA ASP A 202 22.61 14.95 -16.54
C ASP A 202 23.38 13.63 -16.81
N ILE A 203 24.08 13.55 -17.95
CA ILE A 203 24.85 12.36 -18.40
C ILE A 203 26.39 12.55 -18.27
N CYS A 204 26.85 13.63 -17.65
CA CYS A 204 28.28 13.83 -17.36
C CYS A 204 28.59 13.64 -15.88
#